data_a1af3b9cc880a971cdcfd41e3a6a3885
#
_entry.id   a1af3b9cc880a971cdcfd41e3a6a3885
#
_cell.length_a   1.000
_cell.length_b   1.000
_cell.length_c   1.000
_cell.angle_alpha   90.00
_cell.angle_beta   90.00
_cell.angle_gamma   90.00
#
_symmetry.space_group_name_H-M   'P 1'
#
loop_
_entity.id
_entity.type
_entity.pdbx_description
1 polymer ?
#
loop_
_entity_poly.entity_id
_entity_poly.type
_entity_poly.pdbx_seq_one_letter_code
_entity_poly.pdbx_strand_id
1 'polypeptide(L)' 'MQTVNIHEAKTHLSRLVEEAAKGNVFIIAKAGKPMVKVLPLS' A
#
# COMPACT_ATOMS: atom_id res chain seq x y z
N MET A 1 -1.94 -6.67 8.59
CA MET A 1 -1.62 -5.59 7.65
C MET A 1 -1.08 -6.18 6.36
N GLN A 2 -1.60 -5.75 5.23
CA GLN A 2 -1.24 -6.30 3.93
C GLN A 2 0.09 -5.72 3.45
N THR A 3 0.93 -6.57 2.84
CA THR A 3 2.15 -6.13 2.19
C THR A 3 2.00 -6.33 0.69
N VAL A 4 2.25 -5.28 -0.08
CA VAL A 4 2.05 -5.28 -1.53
C VAL A 4 3.38 -4.96 -2.20
N ASN A 5 3.76 -5.79 -3.19
CA ASN A 5 4.95 -5.51 -3.97
C ASN A 5 4.76 -4.23 -4.77
N ILE A 6 5.83 -3.46 -4.97
CA ILE A 6 5.73 -2.16 -5.64
C ILE A 6 5.16 -2.28 -7.06
N HIS A 7 5.44 -3.37 -7.77
CA HIS A 7 4.88 -3.57 -9.11
C HIS A 7 3.35 -3.70 -9.04
N GLU A 8 2.86 -4.46 -8.09
CA GLU A 8 1.43 -4.61 -7.90
C GLU A 8 0.81 -3.31 -7.42
N ALA A 9 1.50 -2.59 -6.54
CA ALA A 9 1.01 -1.31 -6.04
C ALA A 9 0.83 -0.31 -7.18
N LYS A 10 1.77 -0.27 -8.13
CA LYS A 10 1.66 0.62 -9.29
C LYS A 10 0.44 0.28 -10.13
N THR A 11 0.19 -1.01 -10.33
CA THR A 11 -0.92 -1.47 -11.17
C THR A 11 -2.28 -1.14 -10.55
N HIS A 12 -2.40 -1.23 -9.23
CA HIS A 12 -3.67 -1.07 -8.53
C HIS A 12 -3.69 0.12 -7.57
N LEU A 13 -2.91 1.14 -7.87
CA LEU A 13 -2.68 2.23 -6.92
C LEU A 13 -3.96 2.97 -6.53
N SER A 14 -4.83 3.27 -7.50
CA SER A 14 -6.07 3.97 -7.19
C SER A 14 -6.92 3.23 -6.17
N ARG A 15 -7.10 1.93 -6.38
CA ARG A 15 -7.89 1.10 -5.47
C ARG A 15 -7.23 1.01 -4.10
N LEU A 16 -5.91 0.80 -4.10
CA LEU A 16 -5.17 0.65 -2.85
C LEU A 16 -5.21 1.94 -2.01
N VAL A 17 -5.08 3.08 -2.68
CA VAL A 17 -5.14 4.38 -1.99
C VAL A 17 -6.53 4.62 -1.41
N GLU A 18 -7.59 4.30 -2.17
CA GLU A 18 -8.94 4.48 -1.67
C GLU A 18 -9.20 3.59 -0.47
N GLU A 19 -8.72 2.35 -0.51
CA GLU A 19 -8.89 1.44 0.63
C GLU A 19 -8.09 1.91 1.84
N ALA A 20 -6.88 2.41 1.62
CA ALA A 20 -6.07 2.93 2.72
C ALA A 20 -6.76 4.12 3.38
N ALA A 21 -7.37 4.99 2.57
CA ALA A 21 -8.08 6.16 3.10
C ALA A 21 -9.26 5.76 3.98
N LYS A 22 -9.81 4.57 3.77
CA LYS A 22 -10.91 4.04 4.59
C LYS A 22 -10.41 3.31 5.84
N GLY A 23 -9.09 3.21 6.02
CA GLY A 23 -8.52 2.54 7.18
C GLY A 23 -7.82 1.24 6.87
N ASN A 24 -7.82 0.77 5.61
CA ASN A 24 -7.12 -0.46 5.24
C ASN A 24 -5.66 -0.13 4.93
N VAL A 25 -4.90 0.06 5.99
CA VAL A 25 -3.48 0.40 5.92
C VAL A 25 -2.69 -0.75 5.29
N PHE A 26 -1.68 -0.40 4.46
CA PHE A 26 -0.86 -1.43 3.86
C PHE A 26 0.59 -0.97 3.74
N ILE A 27 1.47 -1.94 3.49
CA ILE A 27 2.91 -1.70 3.33
C ILE A 27 3.28 -1.96 1.88
N ILE A 28 4.13 -1.11 1.31
CA ILE A 28 4.70 -1.34 -0.01
C ILE A 28 6.10 -1.88 0.18
N ALA A 29 6.39 -3.00 -0.49
CA ALA A 29 7.70 -3.64 -0.43
C ALA A 29 8.34 -3.65 -1.81
N LYS A 30 9.66 -3.61 -1.84
CA LYS A 30 10.43 -3.71 -3.07
C LYS A 30 11.46 -4.81 -2.88
N ALA A 31 11.48 -5.77 -3.82
CA ALA A 31 12.38 -6.93 -3.76
C ALA A 31 12.28 -7.63 -2.40
N GLY A 32 11.06 -7.78 -1.90
CA GLY A 32 10.81 -8.45 -0.63
C GLY A 32 11.10 -7.63 0.60
N LYS A 33 11.55 -6.38 0.43
CA LYS A 33 11.92 -5.53 1.55
C LYS A 33 10.86 -4.46 1.80
N PRO A 34 10.22 -4.42 2.98
CA PRO A 34 9.25 -3.37 3.28
C PRO A 34 9.91 -1.99 3.24
N MET A 35 9.26 -1.07 2.53
CA MET A 35 9.85 0.26 2.31
C MET A 35 9.04 1.37 2.93
N VAL A 36 7.71 1.35 2.74
CA VAL A 36 6.84 2.43 3.22
C VAL A 36 5.52 1.84 3.69
N LYS A 37 4.83 2.63 4.50
CA LYS A 37 3.51 2.28 5.00
C LYS A 37 2.53 3.34 4.51
N VAL A 38 1.41 2.90 3.95
CA VAL A 38 0.39 3.80 3.43
C VAL A 38 -0.81 3.80 4.36
N LEU A 39 -1.16 4.97 4.86
CA LEU A 39 -2.21 5.13 5.85
C LEU A 39 -2.99 6.42 5.59
N PRO A 40 -4.21 6.55 6.14
CA PRO A 40 -4.99 7.77 5.95
C PRO A 40 -4.28 8.97 6.54
N LEU A 41 -4.61 10.15 6.01
CA LEU A 41 -4.01 11.38 6.51
C LEU A 41 -4.41 11.69 7.95
N SER A 42 -5.62 11.29 8.35
CA SER A 42 -6.08 11.55 9.72
C SER A 42 -7.15 10.58 10.15
#